data_1a589a6c734dc69dfe389273e99c9dea
#
_entry.id   1a589a6c734dc69dfe389273e99c9dea
#
_cell.length_a   1.000
_cell.length_b   1.000
_cell.length_c   1.000
_cell.angle_alpha   90.00
_cell.angle_beta   90.00
_cell.angle_gamma   90.00
#
_symmetry.space_group_name_H-M   'P 1'
#
loop_
_entity.id
_entity.type
_entity.pdbx_description
1 polymer ?
#
loop_
_entity_poly.entity_id
_entity_poly.type
_entity_poly.pdbx_seq_one_letter_code
_entity_poly.pdbx_strand_id
1 'polypeptide(L)'
;MLVIGPSGVGKDTLIGGARKALDGDKRFSFVRRLVTRPADIDLEDHISLERDDFVRARKAGRFALTWQAHGLDYALPIGVDTDLALGRVVIANISRHAVPEAIAKYPLCRVIQISAEISLRAARLSKRGRENRDQIVARLAREGAALPADVEPVVIDNSSSVGIG
;
A
#
# COMPACT_ATOMS: atom_id res chain seq x y z
N MET A 1 6.21 -3.70 8.68
CA MET A 1 6.14 -2.24 8.43
C MET A 1 5.00 -1.98 7.46
N LEU A 2 4.07 -1.11 7.82
CA LEU A 2 2.90 -0.75 7.03
C LEU A 2 3.16 0.60 6.37
N VAL A 3 3.18 0.65 5.04
CA VAL A 3 3.38 1.88 4.28
C VAL A 3 2.03 2.40 3.84
N ILE A 4 1.67 3.60 4.30
CA ILE A 4 0.42 4.28 4.00
C ILE A 4 0.68 5.65 3.36
N GLY A 5 -0.37 6.25 2.84
CA GLY A 5 -0.33 7.61 2.28
C GLY A 5 -1.34 7.78 1.17
N PRO A 6 -1.74 9.00 0.85
CA PRO A 6 -2.75 9.27 -0.17
C PRO A 6 -2.29 8.90 -1.58
N SER A 7 -3.19 8.99 -2.54
CA SER A 7 -2.88 8.76 -3.95
C SER A 7 -1.89 9.80 -4.46
N GLY A 8 -0.98 9.38 -5.34
CA GLY A 8 0.01 10.28 -5.96
C GLY A 8 1.25 10.59 -5.12
N VAL A 9 1.34 10.13 -3.86
CA VAL A 9 2.52 10.42 -3.00
C VAL A 9 3.79 9.63 -3.38
N GLY A 10 3.70 8.62 -4.27
CA GLY A 10 4.87 7.86 -4.71
C GLY A 10 5.23 6.64 -3.86
N LYS A 11 4.27 6.07 -3.11
CA LYS A 11 4.50 4.86 -2.29
C LYS A 11 5.17 3.72 -3.05
N ASP A 12 4.63 3.36 -4.22
CA ASP A 12 5.14 2.23 -5.00
C ASP A 12 6.56 2.49 -5.53
N THR A 13 6.89 3.74 -5.87
CA THR A 13 8.24 4.15 -6.27
C THR A 13 9.22 4.00 -5.12
N LEU A 14 8.86 4.49 -3.92
CA LEU A 14 9.72 4.39 -2.73
C LEU A 14 9.90 2.94 -2.28
N ILE A 15 8.83 2.15 -2.26
CA ILE A 15 8.90 0.71 -1.94
C ILE A 15 9.75 -0.03 -2.98
N GLY A 16 9.59 0.29 -4.26
CA GLY A 16 10.41 -0.28 -5.33
C GLY A 16 11.90 0.07 -5.22
N GLY A 17 12.21 1.32 -4.84
CA GLY A 17 13.57 1.76 -4.53
C GLY A 17 14.17 1.01 -3.34
N ALA A 18 13.42 0.92 -2.24
CA ALA A 18 13.83 0.17 -1.06
C ALA A 18 14.06 -1.32 -1.36
N ARG A 19 13.17 -1.94 -2.18
CA ARG A 19 13.32 -3.33 -2.63
C ARG A 19 14.63 -3.53 -3.40
N LYS A 20 14.97 -2.60 -4.30
CA LYS A 20 16.23 -2.66 -5.06
C LYS A 20 17.46 -2.48 -4.16
N ALA A 21 17.39 -1.54 -3.23
CA ALA A 21 18.49 -1.28 -2.30
C ALA A 21 18.77 -2.43 -1.33
N LEU A 22 17.73 -3.22 -1.01
CA LEU A 22 17.80 -4.36 -0.10
C LEU A 22 17.69 -5.71 -0.85
N ASP A 23 17.98 -5.71 -2.15
CA ASP A 23 17.94 -6.93 -2.96
C ASP A 23 18.96 -7.96 -2.43
N GLY A 24 18.50 -9.20 -2.30
CA GLY A 24 19.28 -10.30 -1.73
C GLY A 24 19.33 -10.34 -0.20
N ASP A 25 18.90 -9.30 0.52
CA ASP A 25 18.83 -9.31 1.98
C ASP A 25 17.59 -10.06 2.48
N LYS A 26 17.78 -11.31 2.91
CA LYS A 26 16.71 -12.20 3.36
C LYS A 26 16.01 -11.77 4.65
N ARG A 27 16.51 -10.74 5.33
CA ARG A 27 15.84 -10.16 6.50
C ARG A 27 14.58 -9.38 6.14
N PHE A 28 14.44 -8.97 4.87
CA PHE A 28 13.33 -8.15 4.38
C PHE A 28 12.43 -8.94 3.43
N SER A 29 11.13 -8.73 3.54
CA SER A 29 10.11 -9.28 2.64
C SER A 29 9.21 -8.14 2.14
N PHE A 30 9.19 -7.92 0.84
CA PHE A 30 8.35 -6.91 0.19
C PHE A 30 7.11 -7.56 -0.38
N VAL A 31 5.98 -7.33 0.26
CA VAL A 31 4.74 -8.03 -0.06
C VAL A 31 3.96 -7.28 -1.13
N ARG A 32 3.58 -8.00 -2.19
CA ARG A 32 2.61 -7.52 -3.18
C ARG A 32 1.20 -7.76 -2.66
N ARG A 33 0.40 -6.70 -2.60
CA ARG A 33 -1.03 -6.82 -2.25
C ARG A 33 -1.81 -7.45 -3.40
N LEU A 34 -2.88 -8.14 -3.06
CA LEU A 34 -3.87 -8.63 -4.01
C LEU A 34 -5.02 -7.63 -4.10
N VAL A 35 -5.64 -7.48 -5.27
CA VAL A 35 -6.74 -6.54 -5.48
C VAL A 35 -7.73 -7.08 -6.53
N THR A 36 -9.03 -6.89 -6.29
CA THR A 36 -10.08 -7.24 -7.25
C THR A 36 -10.23 -6.17 -8.33
N ARG A 37 -9.19 -5.99 -9.12
CA ARG A 37 -9.15 -5.05 -10.25
C ARG A 37 -8.80 -5.84 -11.51
N PRO A 38 -9.44 -5.55 -12.66
CA PRO A 38 -9.01 -6.13 -13.95
C PRO A 38 -7.52 -5.90 -14.21
N ALA A 39 -6.87 -6.88 -14.82
CA ALA A 39 -5.41 -6.92 -14.98
C ALA A 39 -4.84 -5.84 -15.93
N ASP A 40 -5.67 -5.17 -16.71
CA ASP A 40 -5.25 -4.28 -17.81
C ASP A 40 -4.66 -2.92 -17.39
N ILE A 41 -4.51 -2.65 -16.09
CA ILE A 41 -4.06 -1.34 -15.60
C ILE A 41 -2.79 -1.48 -14.77
N ASP A 42 -1.78 -2.12 -15.32
CA ASP A 42 -0.55 -2.44 -14.61
C ASP A 42 0.53 -1.36 -14.65
N LEU A 43 0.40 -0.39 -13.74
CA LEU A 43 1.56 0.40 -13.30
C LEU A 43 1.71 0.40 -11.76
N GLU A 44 0.93 -0.38 -11.03
CA GLU A 44 1.05 -0.55 -9.59
C GLU A 44 1.51 -1.99 -9.29
N ASP A 45 2.44 -2.13 -8.36
CA ASP A 45 2.96 -3.45 -7.93
C ASP A 45 1.92 -4.19 -7.08
N HIS A 46 0.95 -4.83 -7.74
CA HIS A 46 -0.07 -5.66 -7.11
C HIS A 46 -0.34 -6.92 -7.93
N ILE A 47 -1.05 -7.86 -7.34
CA ILE A 47 -1.56 -9.06 -8.00
C ILE A 47 -3.07 -8.88 -8.19
N SER A 48 -3.53 -8.90 -9.44
CA SER A 48 -4.95 -8.83 -9.77
C SER A 48 -5.62 -10.18 -9.55
N LEU A 49 -6.81 -10.16 -8.97
CA LEU A 49 -7.69 -11.33 -8.81
C LEU A 49 -9.08 -11.01 -9.32
N GLU A 50 -9.73 -11.98 -9.93
CA GLU A 50 -11.17 -11.92 -10.15
C GLU A 50 -11.93 -11.98 -8.81
N ARG A 51 -13.10 -11.35 -8.77
CA ARG A 51 -13.86 -11.23 -7.53
C ARG A 51 -14.22 -12.58 -6.91
N ASP A 52 -14.59 -13.54 -7.74
CA ASP A 52 -14.95 -14.90 -7.28
C ASP A 52 -13.73 -15.64 -6.73
N ASP A 53 -12.56 -15.45 -7.35
CA ASP A 53 -11.29 -16.02 -6.86
C ASP A 53 -10.91 -15.43 -5.51
N PHE A 54 -11.09 -14.12 -5.35
CA PHE A 54 -10.87 -13.44 -4.08
C PHE A 54 -11.75 -14.01 -2.97
N VAL A 55 -13.05 -14.18 -3.26
CA VAL A 55 -14.02 -14.76 -2.29
C VAL A 55 -13.64 -16.20 -1.93
N ARG A 56 -13.26 -17.02 -2.91
CA ARG A 56 -12.80 -18.39 -2.67
C ARG A 56 -11.54 -18.44 -1.82
N ALA A 57 -10.54 -17.62 -2.17
CA ALA A 57 -9.28 -17.52 -1.43
C ALA A 57 -9.48 -17.04 0.02
N ARG A 58 -10.38 -16.04 0.23
CA ARG A 58 -10.73 -15.55 1.56
C ARG A 58 -11.36 -16.66 2.43
N LYS A 59 -12.33 -17.41 1.87
CA LYS A 59 -12.97 -18.54 2.58
C LYS A 59 -11.97 -19.65 2.90
N ALA A 60 -10.97 -19.84 2.06
CA ALA A 60 -9.89 -20.82 2.27
C ALA A 60 -8.76 -20.33 3.20
N GLY A 61 -8.90 -19.16 3.86
CA GLY A 61 -7.90 -18.63 4.77
C GLY A 61 -6.56 -18.23 4.12
N ARG A 62 -6.57 -17.89 2.82
CA ARG A 62 -5.35 -17.59 2.06
C ARG A 62 -4.82 -16.17 2.27
N PHE A 63 -5.48 -15.37 3.09
CA PHE A 63 -5.13 -13.98 3.33
C PHE A 63 -4.78 -13.72 4.79
N ALA A 64 -3.70 -12.99 4.98
CA ALA A 64 -3.24 -12.50 6.29
C ALA A 64 -4.05 -11.30 6.76
N LEU A 65 -4.45 -10.42 5.84
CA LEU A 65 -5.25 -9.22 6.08
C LEU A 65 -6.14 -8.97 4.87
N THR A 66 -7.37 -8.48 5.08
CA THR A 66 -8.26 -8.06 3.99
C THR A 66 -8.89 -6.72 4.31
N TRP A 67 -9.13 -5.88 3.31
CA TRP A 67 -9.87 -4.61 3.48
C TRP A 67 -10.57 -4.21 2.20
N GLN A 68 -11.50 -3.29 2.31
CA GLN A 68 -12.16 -2.66 1.17
C GLN A 68 -11.76 -1.20 1.05
N ALA A 69 -11.52 -0.76 -0.17
CA ALA A 69 -11.29 0.64 -0.48
C ALA A 69 -11.67 0.92 -1.95
N HIS A 70 -12.29 2.05 -2.19
CA HIS A 70 -12.65 2.51 -3.55
C HIS A 70 -13.49 1.49 -4.36
N GLY A 71 -14.37 0.74 -3.69
CA GLY A 71 -15.21 -0.27 -4.34
C GLY A 71 -14.48 -1.56 -4.73
N LEU A 72 -13.23 -1.73 -4.29
CA LEU A 72 -12.41 -2.91 -4.54
C LEU A 72 -12.07 -3.62 -3.23
N ASP A 73 -11.89 -4.93 -3.33
CA ASP A 73 -11.36 -5.75 -2.24
C ASP A 73 -9.84 -5.87 -2.38
N TYR A 74 -9.17 -5.80 -1.26
CA TYR A 74 -7.71 -5.90 -1.15
C TYR A 74 -7.32 -6.94 -0.12
N ALA A 75 -6.17 -7.58 -0.30
CA ALA A 75 -5.62 -8.51 0.66
C ALA A 75 -4.08 -8.47 0.72
N LEU A 76 -3.54 -8.89 1.86
CA LEU A 76 -2.18 -9.40 1.97
C LEU A 76 -2.23 -10.92 1.99
N PRO A 77 -1.33 -11.60 1.27
CA PRO A 77 -1.28 -13.07 1.23
C PRO A 77 -0.90 -13.64 2.60
N ILE A 78 -1.35 -14.86 2.89
CA ILE A 78 -1.05 -15.56 4.15
C ILE A 78 0.46 -15.76 4.37
N GLY A 79 1.27 -15.74 3.33
CA GLY A 79 2.74 -15.79 3.42
C GLY A 79 3.37 -14.70 4.30
N VAL A 80 2.63 -13.58 4.56
CA VAL A 80 3.02 -12.58 5.55
C VAL A 80 3.25 -13.20 6.93
N ASP A 81 2.34 -14.07 7.38
CA ASP A 81 2.44 -14.72 8.69
C ASP A 81 3.67 -15.64 8.75
N THR A 82 3.98 -16.33 7.64
CA THR A 82 5.18 -17.15 7.52
C THR A 82 6.46 -16.33 7.59
N ASP A 83 6.52 -15.21 6.86
CA ASP A 83 7.70 -14.34 6.86
C ASP A 83 7.94 -13.72 8.24
N LEU A 84 6.88 -13.31 8.94
CA LEU A 84 6.96 -12.81 10.31
C LEU A 84 7.44 -13.90 11.29
N ALA A 85 6.95 -15.12 11.15
CA ALA A 85 7.39 -16.26 11.98
C ALA A 85 8.88 -16.60 11.77
N LEU A 86 9.42 -16.32 10.58
CA LEU A 86 10.85 -16.43 10.26
C LEU A 86 11.68 -15.23 10.74
N GLY A 87 11.08 -14.28 11.48
CA GLY A 87 11.75 -13.08 11.98
C GLY A 87 12.05 -12.03 10.92
N ARG A 88 11.43 -12.10 9.75
CA ARG A 88 11.63 -11.12 8.67
C ARG A 88 10.88 -9.82 8.93
N VAL A 89 11.45 -8.73 8.45
CA VAL A 89 10.77 -7.43 8.37
C VAL A 89 9.90 -7.42 7.11
N VAL A 90 8.59 -7.52 7.29
CA VAL A 90 7.63 -7.46 6.19
C VAL A 90 7.27 -6.01 5.88
N ILE A 91 7.38 -5.59 4.62
CA ILE A 91 6.99 -4.28 4.11
C ILE A 91 5.76 -4.43 3.21
N ALA A 92 4.66 -3.78 3.59
CA ALA A 92 3.39 -3.86 2.86
C ALA A 92 2.76 -2.48 2.63
N ASN A 93 2.34 -2.20 1.39
CA ASN A 93 1.52 -1.03 1.04
C ASN A 93 0.05 -1.35 1.36
N ILE A 94 -0.54 -0.64 2.33
CA ILE A 94 -1.94 -0.83 2.72
C ILE A 94 -2.71 0.50 2.71
N SER A 95 -4.04 0.40 2.80
CA SER A 95 -4.90 1.56 3.04
C SER A 95 -4.86 1.98 4.51
N ARG A 96 -5.04 3.27 4.80
CA ARG A 96 -5.26 3.76 6.17
C ARG A 96 -6.40 3.04 6.88
N HIS A 97 -7.47 2.72 6.15
CA HIS A 97 -8.61 2.00 6.70
C HIS A 97 -8.28 0.61 7.24
N ALA A 98 -7.20 -0.01 6.74
CA ALA A 98 -6.75 -1.33 7.19
C ALA A 98 -5.79 -1.28 8.39
N VAL A 99 -5.32 -0.08 8.79
CA VAL A 99 -4.34 0.06 9.86
C VAL A 99 -4.86 -0.47 11.21
N PRO A 100 -6.10 -0.15 11.65
CA PRO A 100 -6.60 -0.65 12.93
C PRO A 100 -6.61 -2.18 13.00
N GLU A 101 -7.11 -2.84 11.95
CA GLU A 101 -7.14 -4.32 11.89
C GLU A 101 -5.72 -4.91 11.82
N ALA A 102 -4.82 -4.27 11.07
CA ALA A 102 -3.44 -4.70 10.98
C ALA A 102 -2.70 -4.60 12.33
N ILE A 103 -2.92 -3.54 13.10
CA ILE A 103 -2.33 -3.37 14.44
C ILE A 103 -2.91 -4.39 15.43
N ALA A 104 -4.22 -4.61 15.41
CA ALA A 104 -4.87 -5.60 16.24
C ALA A 104 -4.29 -7.01 16.00
N LYS A 105 -4.00 -7.35 14.74
CA LYS A 105 -3.39 -8.65 14.39
C LYS A 105 -1.88 -8.69 14.62
N TYR A 106 -1.16 -7.59 14.40
CA TYR A 106 0.29 -7.49 14.46
C TYR A 106 0.72 -6.34 15.37
N PRO A 107 0.68 -6.49 16.71
CA PRO A 107 0.91 -5.39 17.66
C PRO A 107 2.30 -4.72 17.54
N LEU A 108 3.31 -5.45 17.03
CA LEU A 108 4.67 -4.92 16.86
C LEU A 108 4.86 -4.19 15.52
N CYS A 109 3.80 -4.01 14.73
CA CYS A 109 3.96 -3.34 13.45
C CYS A 109 4.29 -1.84 13.62
N ARG A 110 4.98 -1.27 12.65
CA ARG A 110 5.29 0.16 12.55
C ARG A 110 4.61 0.73 11.32
N VAL A 111 4.09 1.93 11.44
CA VAL A 111 3.42 2.65 10.35
C VAL A 111 4.35 3.71 9.79
N ILE A 112 4.58 3.67 8.48
CA ILE A 112 5.28 4.70 7.72
C ILE A 112 4.24 5.43 6.88
N GLN A 113 4.11 6.72 7.10
CA GLN A 113 3.21 7.58 6.33
C GLN A 113 4.01 8.38 5.30
N ILE A 114 3.75 8.13 4.03
CA ILE A 114 4.31 8.96 2.96
C ILE A 114 3.40 10.15 2.74
N SER A 115 3.99 11.35 2.73
CA SER A 115 3.34 12.61 2.40
C SER A 115 3.97 13.23 1.16
N ALA A 116 3.27 14.12 0.49
CA ALA A 116 3.77 15.04 -0.53
C ALA A 116 2.79 16.19 -0.72
N GLU A 117 3.27 17.32 -1.21
CA GLU A 117 2.45 18.48 -1.54
C GLU A 117 1.32 18.11 -2.53
N ILE A 118 0.16 18.74 -2.36
CA ILE A 118 -1.03 18.47 -3.17
C ILE A 118 -0.77 18.76 -4.65
N SER A 119 -0.09 19.87 -4.96
CA SER A 119 0.30 20.27 -6.32
C SER A 119 1.11 19.18 -7.02
N LEU A 120 2.10 18.63 -6.33
CA LEU A 120 2.95 17.55 -6.82
C LEU A 120 2.18 16.25 -7.00
N ARG A 121 1.27 15.92 -6.07
CA ARG A 121 0.39 14.76 -6.17
C ARG A 121 -0.53 14.88 -7.38
N ALA A 122 -1.12 16.08 -7.62
CA ALA A 122 -1.95 16.36 -8.78
C ALA A 122 -1.17 16.15 -10.09
N ALA A 123 0.04 16.72 -10.19
CA ALA A 123 0.91 16.57 -11.35
C ALA A 123 1.27 15.10 -11.63
N ARG A 124 1.61 14.34 -10.57
CA ARG A 124 1.93 12.91 -10.69
C ARG A 124 0.73 12.07 -11.15
N LEU A 125 -0.49 12.39 -10.68
CA LEU A 125 -1.71 11.71 -11.11
C LEU A 125 -2.06 12.06 -12.57
N SER A 126 -1.98 13.34 -12.95
CA SER A 126 -2.21 13.79 -14.32
C SER A 126 -1.24 13.14 -15.32
N LYS A 127 0.06 13.04 -14.97
CA LYS A 127 1.07 12.39 -15.83
C LYS A 127 0.78 10.91 -16.09
N ARG A 128 0.05 10.23 -15.20
CA ARG A 128 -0.35 8.83 -15.38
C ARG A 128 -1.43 8.64 -16.46
N GLY A 129 -2.15 9.71 -16.84
CA GLY A 129 -3.10 9.72 -17.96
C GLY A 129 -4.35 8.83 -17.79
N ARG A 130 -4.66 8.39 -16.57
CA ARG A 130 -5.75 7.42 -16.30
C ARG A 130 -7.06 8.08 -15.88
N GLU A 131 -7.00 9.31 -15.48
CA GLU A 131 -8.09 10.04 -14.85
C GLU A 131 -8.24 11.41 -15.48
N ASN A 132 -9.48 11.86 -15.67
CA ASN A 132 -9.76 13.23 -16.05
C ASN A 132 -9.52 14.16 -14.86
N ARG A 133 -9.58 15.50 -15.13
CA ARG A 133 -9.33 16.53 -14.12
C ARG A 133 -10.25 16.40 -12.89
N ASP A 134 -11.53 16.12 -13.11
CA ASP A 134 -12.53 16.04 -12.03
C ASP A 134 -12.29 14.81 -11.15
N GLN A 135 -11.91 13.69 -11.76
CA GLN A 135 -11.51 12.47 -11.04
C GLN A 135 -10.25 12.69 -10.19
N ILE A 136 -9.27 13.43 -10.73
CA ILE A 136 -8.05 13.79 -9.98
C ILE A 136 -8.42 14.68 -8.78
N VAL A 137 -9.24 15.71 -8.97
CA VAL A 137 -9.71 16.58 -7.89
C VAL A 137 -10.45 15.79 -6.82
N ALA A 138 -11.42 14.96 -7.22
CA ALA A 138 -12.15 14.10 -6.30
C ALA A 138 -11.24 13.13 -5.53
N ARG A 139 -10.19 12.64 -6.17
CA ARG A 139 -9.20 11.74 -5.56
C ARG A 139 -8.27 12.45 -4.57
N LEU A 140 -7.89 13.69 -4.87
CA LEU A 140 -7.09 14.53 -3.98
C LEU A 140 -7.88 14.99 -2.75
N ALA A 141 -9.17 15.26 -2.93
CA ALA A 141 -10.08 15.65 -1.85
C ALA A 141 -10.42 14.50 -0.89
N ARG A 142 -10.21 13.25 -1.29
CA ARG A 142 -10.41 12.10 -0.41
C ARG A 142 -9.32 12.06 0.64
N GLU A 143 -9.59 12.65 1.78
CA GLU A 143 -8.76 12.44 2.96
C GLU A 143 -8.92 10.98 3.40
N GLY A 144 -7.79 10.33 3.68
CA GLY A 144 -7.82 8.97 4.23
C GLY A 144 -8.43 9.00 5.64
N ALA A 145 -8.92 7.86 6.13
CA ALA A 145 -9.37 7.71 7.49
C ALA A 145 -8.31 8.24 8.47
N ALA A 146 -8.74 8.81 9.60
CA ALA A 146 -7.83 9.13 10.68
C ALA A 146 -7.13 7.84 11.16
N LEU A 147 -5.88 7.95 11.54
CA LEU A 147 -5.20 6.87 12.25
C LEU A 147 -5.75 6.77 13.67
N PRO A 148 -5.72 5.58 14.31
CA PRO A 148 -5.98 5.46 15.73
C PRO A 148 -5.09 6.43 16.53
N ALA A 149 -5.63 7.00 17.62
CA ALA A 149 -4.94 8.06 18.39
C ALA A 149 -3.61 7.60 19.04
N ASP A 150 -3.48 6.31 19.26
CA ASP A 150 -2.30 5.64 19.82
C ASP A 150 -1.25 5.26 18.75
N VAL A 151 -1.50 5.57 17.50
CA VAL A 151 -0.60 5.26 16.37
C VAL A 151 0.17 6.49 15.94
N GLU A 152 1.45 6.54 16.28
CA GLU A 152 2.38 7.56 15.79
C GLU A 152 3.14 7.04 14.56
N PRO A 153 2.80 7.51 13.35
CA PRO A 153 3.50 7.10 12.15
C PRO A 153 4.84 7.81 12.01
N VAL A 154 5.83 7.12 11.48
CA VAL A 154 7.02 7.79 10.92
C VAL A 154 6.62 8.45 9.63
N VAL A 155 6.71 9.78 9.55
CA VAL A 155 6.33 10.55 8.36
C VAL A 155 7.56 10.74 7.45
N ILE A 156 7.40 10.38 6.19
CA ILE A 156 8.39 10.62 5.13
C ILE A 156 7.78 11.59 4.13
N ASP A 157 8.35 12.77 4.00
CA ASP A 157 7.97 13.73 2.98
C ASP A 157 8.67 13.41 1.65
N ASN A 158 7.86 13.15 0.62
CA ASN A 158 8.29 12.86 -0.75
C ASN A 158 7.94 14.03 -1.70
N SER A 159 8.06 15.26 -1.21
CA SER A 159 7.84 16.48 -2.00
C SER A 159 9.04 16.85 -2.86
N SER A 160 10.25 16.43 -2.49
CA SER A 160 11.44 16.59 -3.32
C SER A 160 11.48 15.56 -4.46
N SER A 161 12.10 15.91 -5.57
CA SER A 161 12.49 14.93 -6.58
C SER A 161 13.45 13.94 -5.92
N VAL A 162 13.20 12.64 -6.06
CA VAL A 162 14.17 11.62 -5.66
C VAL A 162 15.43 11.88 -6.46
N GLY A 163 16.40 12.55 -5.85
CA GLY A 163 17.75 12.62 -6.37
C GLY A 163 18.27 11.18 -6.39
N ILE A 164 18.45 10.66 -7.58
CA ILE A 164 19.27 9.46 -7.77
C ILE A 164 20.70 9.96 -7.51
N GLY A 165 21.16 9.79 -6.29
CA GLY A 165 22.57 9.87 -5.96
C GLY A 165 23.21 8.51 -6.18
#